data_6470864ca7d692fa932eb55de0c50901
#
_entry.id   6470864ca7d692fa932eb55de0c50901
#
_cell.length_a   1.000
_cell.length_b   1.000
_cell.length_c   1.000
_cell.angle_alpha   90.00
_cell.angle_beta   90.00
_cell.angle_gamma   90.00
#
_symmetry.space_group_name_H-M   'P 1'
#
loop_
_entity.id
_entity.type
_entity.pdbx_description
1 polymer ?
#
loop_
_entity_poly.entity_id
_entity_poly.type
_entity_poly.pdbx_seq_one_letter_code
_entity_poly.pdbx_strand_id
1 'polypeptide(L)'
;IRDSPSYNNLHKTIKTVATDLDISVVSIESGFGPKELPDWGGRHFRLLKKPQIAILSHSGFSSYDVGVSWWSLDHHLGIRHSQLNSSLTGYGDLRRYNTIILPSGNPDLSDYAKNTLMDWVKQGGTLIANNRSTRTIISSDGMGSVKSLNTTFDKSKSCLLYTSDAADEGV
;
A
#
# COMPACT_ATOMS: atom_id res chain seq x y z
N ILE A 1 18.97 -5.75 17.13
CA ILE A 1 20.29 -6.00 16.52
C ILE A 1 21.17 -6.86 17.46
N ARG A 2 20.58 -7.48 18.48
CA ARG A 2 21.33 -8.22 19.51
C ARG A 2 21.99 -9.52 18.98
N ASP A 3 21.51 -10.03 17.84
CA ASP A 3 21.97 -11.30 17.25
C ASP A 3 22.59 -11.13 15.86
N SER A 4 22.97 -9.92 15.49
CA SER A 4 23.76 -9.74 14.27
C SER A 4 25.16 -10.31 14.50
N PRO A 5 25.64 -11.19 13.58
CA PRO A 5 27.00 -11.68 13.67
C PRO A 5 27.94 -10.48 13.78
N SER A 6 28.93 -10.60 14.64
CA SER A 6 29.90 -9.56 15.00
C SER A 6 30.48 -8.84 13.79
N TYR A 7 29.82 -7.78 13.37
CA TYR A 7 30.44 -6.79 12.50
C TYR A 7 31.39 -5.96 13.36
N ASN A 8 32.65 -6.34 13.41
CA ASN A 8 33.70 -5.61 14.11
C ASN A 8 33.81 -4.12 13.73
N ASN A 9 33.06 -3.68 12.73
CA ASN A 9 33.02 -2.31 12.22
C ASN A 9 31.59 -1.74 12.08
N LEU A 10 30.56 -2.33 12.73
CA LEU A 10 29.18 -1.90 12.56
C LEU A 10 29.00 -0.41 12.86
N HIS A 11 29.54 0.08 13.96
CA HIS A 11 29.45 1.50 14.33
C HIS A 11 30.11 2.42 13.29
N LYS A 12 31.26 2.01 12.75
CA LYS A 12 31.96 2.78 11.72
C LYS A 12 31.14 2.81 10.42
N THR A 13 30.60 1.67 10.02
CA THR A 13 29.77 1.56 8.80
C THR A 13 28.49 2.39 8.94
N ILE A 14 27.77 2.28 10.07
CA ILE A 14 26.58 3.08 10.32
C ILE A 14 26.89 4.57 10.29
N LYS A 15 27.99 4.99 10.95
CA LYS A 15 28.41 6.39 10.95
C LYS A 15 28.73 6.91 9.55
N THR A 16 29.44 6.13 8.75
CA THR A 16 29.75 6.50 7.36
C THR A 16 28.46 6.66 6.54
N VAL A 17 27.59 5.65 6.55
CA VAL A 17 26.33 5.69 5.81
C VAL A 17 25.41 6.84 6.28
N ALA A 18 25.35 7.08 7.59
CA ALA A 18 24.58 8.18 8.14
C ALA A 18 25.10 9.55 7.67
N THR A 19 26.43 9.71 7.62
CA THR A 19 27.05 10.94 7.12
C THR A 19 26.81 11.11 5.61
N ASP A 20 26.95 10.03 4.81
CA ASP A 20 26.76 10.07 3.38
C ASP A 20 25.31 10.40 2.98
N LEU A 21 24.36 9.98 3.80
CA LEU A 21 22.93 10.19 3.58
C LEU A 21 22.34 11.40 4.35
N ASP A 22 23.17 12.14 5.07
CA ASP A 22 22.75 13.25 5.94
C ASP A 22 21.64 12.86 6.94
N ILE A 23 21.77 11.65 7.54
CA ILE A 23 20.82 11.10 8.49
C ILE A 23 21.41 11.20 9.90
N SER A 24 20.63 11.76 10.84
CA SER A 24 20.98 11.75 12.25
C SER A 24 20.76 10.35 12.86
N VAL A 25 21.80 9.78 13.43
CA VAL A 25 21.77 8.49 14.12
C VAL A 25 22.21 8.66 15.56
N VAL A 26 21.38 8.20 16.48
CA VAL A 26 21.66 8.24 17.93
C VAL A 26 21.81 6.82 18.45
N SER A 27 22.88 6.55 19.19
CA SER A 27 23.03 5.26 19.87
C SER A 27 22.26 5.25 21.19
N ILE A 28 21.63 4.11 21.47
CA ILE A 28 20.93 3.87 22.73
C ILE A 28 21.52 2.63 23.43
N GLU A 29 21.67 2.68 24.72
CA GLU A 29 22.22 1.56 25.52
C GLU A 29 21.15 0.57 25.96
N SER A 30 19.89 1.01 26.03
CA SER A 30 18.75 0.22 26.51
C SER A 30 17.59 0.26 25.54
N GLY A 31 16.84 -0.83 25.46
CA GLY A 31 15.58 -0.91 24.73
C GLY A 31 14.38 -0.29 25.47
N PHE A 32 14.59 0.18 26.71
CA PHE A 32 13.54 0.85 27.47
C PHE A 32 13.43 2.31 27.04
N GLY A 33 12.21 2.74 26.77
CA GLY A 33 11.91 4.15 26.54
C GLY A 33 11.97 4.95 27.83
N PRO A 34 12.27 6.26 27.78
CA PRO A 34 12.04 7.15 28.91
C PRO A 34 10.58 7.08 29.37
N LYS A 35 10.30 7.48 30.61
CA LYS A 35 9.01 7.28 31.32
C LYS A 35 7.73 7.60 30.50
N GLU A 36 7.82 8.44 29.49
CA GLU A 36 6.69 8.88 28.66
C GLU A 36 6.74 8.38 27.22
N LEU A 37 7.79 7.65 26.84
CA LEU A 37 7.96 7.11 25.49
C LEU A 37 7.87 5.59 25.50
N PRO A 38 7.34 4.99 24.41
CA PRO A 38 7.22 3.55 24.32
C PRO A 38 8.59 2.86 24.21
N ASP A 39 8.70 1.67 24.78
CA ASP A 39 9.89 0.84 24.67
C ASP A 39 10.22 0.51 23.24
N TRP A 40 11.51 0.56 22.89
CA TRP A 40 12.03 0.19 21.58
C TRP A 40 11.83 -1.32 21.35
N GLY A 41 11.00 -1.67 20.45
CA GLY A 41 10.61 -3.06 20.21
C GLY A 41 9.27 -3.44 20.82
N GLY A 42 8.59 -2.52 21.51
CA GLY A 42 7.21 -2.67 21.93
C GLY A 42 6.24 -2.63 20.72
N ARG A 43 4.95 -2.76 21.00
CA ARG A 43 3.88 -2.82 19.99
C ARG A 43 3.81 -1.60 19.06
N HIS A 44 4.43 -0.49 19.43
CA HIS A 44 4.49 0.74 18.64
C HIS A 44 5.57 0.73 17.55
N PHE A 45 6.49 -0.23 17.62
CA PHE A 45 7.56 -0.37 16.65
C PHE A 45 7.34 -1.63 15.81
N ARG A 46 7.50 -1.50 14.51
CA ARG A 46 7.42 -2.64 13.58
C ARG A 46 8.74 -2.79 12.83
N LEU A 47 9.20 -4.02 12.73
CA LEU A 47 10.35 -4.33 11.92
C LEU A 47 10.02 -4.04 10.45
N LEU A 48 10.85 -3.23 9.79
CA LEU A 48 10.72 -3.01 8.36
C LEU A 48 11.09 -4.29 7.62
N LYS A 49 10.20 -4.73 6.75
CA LYS A 49 10.46 -5.86 5.85
C LYS A 49 10.98 -5.34 4.52
N LYS A 50 11.93 -6.08 3.94
CA LYS A 50 12.40 -5.77 2.58
C LYS A 50 11.21 -5.77 1.61
N PRO A 51 11.08 -4.76 0.74
CA PRO A 51 10.03 -4.72 -0.26
C PRO A 51 10.11 -5.93 -1.19
N GLN A 52 8.99 -6.63 -1.34
CA GLN A 52 8.77 -7.71 -2.31
C GLN A 52 7.57 -7.30 -3.14
N ILE A 53 7.85 -6.63 -4.26
CA ILE A 53 6.86 -5.90 -5.04
C ILE A 53 6.45 -6.72 -6.25
N ALA A 54 5.14 -6.74 -6.53
CA ALA A 54 4.59 -7.16 -7.81
C ALA A 54 3.83 -6.01 -8.46
N ILE A 55 3.97 -5.86 -9.78
CA ILE A 55 3.16 -4.95 -10.60
C ILE A 55 2.22 -5.82 -11.41
N LEU A 56 0.91 -5.57 -11.32
CA LEU A 56 -0.03 -6.20 -12.23
C LEU A 56 0.08 -5.54 -13.61
N SER A 57 0.08 -6.36 -14.63
CA SER A 57 0.24 -5.95 -16.03
C SER A 57 -0.72 -6.72 -16.93
N HIS A 58 -0.71 -6.40 -18.24
CA HIS A 58 -1.58 -6.99 -19.26
C HIS A 58 -3.05 -6.52 -19.16
N SER A 59 -3.97 -7.33 -19.58
CA SER A 59 -5.39 -7.05 -19.81
C SER A 59 -5.99 -5.91 -18.99
N GLY A 60 -6.31 -4.80 -19.68
CA GLY A 60 -7.00 -3.66 -19.09
C GLY A 60 -6.12 -2.64 -18.38
N PHE A 61 -4.84 -2.90 -18.16
CA PHE A 61 -3.90 -1.89 -17.66
C PHE A 61 -3.31 -1.06 -18.79
N SER A 62 -3.08 0.22 -18.53
CA SER A 62 -2.34 1.11 -19.43
C SER A 62 -0.87 0.67 -19.50
N SER A 63 -0.38 0.36 -20.70
CA SER A 63 1.02 -0.02 -20.90
C SER A 63 2.01 1.07 -20.49
N TYR A 64 1.63 2.34 -20.65
CA TYR A 64 2.42 3.48 -20.21
C TYR A 64 2.57 3.51 -18.69
N ASP A 65 1.47 3.32 -17.94
CA ASP A 65 1.49 3.36 -16.48
C ASP A 65 2.21 2.14 -15.89
N VAL A 66 2.08 0.98 -16.54
CA VAL A 66 2.87 -0.22 -16.22
C VAL A 66 4.36 0.09 -16.44
N GLY A 67 4.71 0.68 -17.57
CA GLY A 67 6.09 1.04 -17.91
C GLY A 67 6.69 2.07 -16.95
N VAL A 68 5.92 3.11 -16.60
CA VAL A 68 6.34 4.13 -15.60
C VAL A 68 6.57 3.49 -14.23
N SER A 69 5.66 2.63 -13.79
CA SER A 69 5.79 1.92 -12.51
C SER A 69 7.02 1.02 -12.50
N TRP A 70 7.22 0.26 -13.57
CA TRP A 70 8.38 -0.59 -13.76
C TRP A 70 9.67 0.23 -13.73
N TRP A 71 9.76 1.27 -14.54
CA TRP A 71 10.96 2.10 -14.67
C TRP A 71 11.31 2.82 -13.38
N SER A 72 10.29 3.30 -12.63
CA SER A 72 10.51 3.96 -11.35
C SER A 72 11.09 3.00 -10.31
N LEU A 73 10.60 1.78 -10.25
CA LEU A 73 11.12 0.78 -9.30
C LEU A 73 12.50 0.28 -9.69
N ASP A 74 12.71 -0.03 -10.97
CA ASP A 74 13.96 -0.62 -11.44
C ASP A 74 15.07 0.41 -11.54
N HIS A 75 14.82 1.50 -12.25
CA HIS A 75 15.84 2.49 -12.59
C HIS A 75 16.08 3.51 -11.48
N HIS A 76 15.03 4.08 -10.88
CA HIS A 76 15.22 5.11 -9.86
C HIS A 76 15.50 4.52 -8.48
N LEU A 77 14.77 3.49 -8.10
CA LEU A 77 14.85 2.95 -6.74
C LEU A 77 15.74 1.71 -6.64
N GLY A 78 16.10 1.08 -7.77
CA GLY A 78 16.87 -0.16 -7.79
C GLY A 78 16.18 -1.31 -7.03
N ILE A 79 14.85 -1.29 -6.94
CA ILE A 79 14.07 -2.29 -6.21
C ILE A 79 13.65 -3.40 -7.16
N ARG A 80 14.07 -4.62 -6.85
CA ARG A 80 13.61 -5.82 -7.59
C ARG A 80 12.12 -6.01 -7.41
N HIS A 81 11.44 -6.24 -8.51
CA HIS A 81 10.00 -6.48 -8.56
C HIS A 81 9.67 -7.54 -9.59
N SER A 82 8.43 -8.04 -9.56
CA SER A 82 7.90 -8.97 -10.54
C SER A 82 6.74 -8.35 -11.28
N GLN A 83 6.61 -8.63 -12.59
CA GLN A 83 5.39 -8.33 -13.31
C GLN A 83 4.50 -9.56 -13.32
N LEU A 84 3.27 -9.41 -12.88
CA LEU A 84 2.27 -10.47 -12.85
C LEU A 84 1.20 -10.20 -13.90
N ASN A 85 0.85 -11.22 -14.66
CA ASN A 85 -0.27 -11.13 -15.58
C ASN A 85 -1.58 -11.10 -14.77
N SER A 86 -2.39 -10.06 -14.98
CA SER A 86 -3.67 -9.87 -14.29
C SER A 86 -4.62 -11.05 -14.45
N SER A 87 -4.63 -11.69 -15.60
CA SER A 87 -5.47 -12.87 -15.88
C SER A 87 -5.07 -14.10 -15.05
N LEU A 88 -3.84 -14.15 -14.56
CA LEU A 88 -3.29 -15.27 -13.77
C LEU A 88 -3.20 -14.95 -12.26
N THR A 89 -3.60 -13.76 -11.85
CA THR A 89 -3.44 -13.30 -10.46
C THR A 89 -4.15 -14.21 -9.45
N GLY A 90 -5.30 -14.78 -9.82
CA GLY A 90 -6.03 -15.71 -8.96
C GLY A 90 -5.34 -17.06 -8.75
N TYR A 91 -4.44 -17.45 -9.64
CA TYR A 91 -3.78 -18.77 -9.61
C TYR A 91 -2.36 -18.71 -9.08
N GLY A 92 -1.81 -17.52 -8.89
CA GLY A 92 -0.46 -17.32 -8.39
C GLY A 92 -0.36 -17.33 -6.86
N ASP A 93 0.80 -17.71 -6.33
CA ASP A 93 1.09 -17.58 -4.91
C ASP A 93 1.48 -16.14 -4.56
N LEU A 94 0.54 -15.36 -4.10
CA LEU A 94 0.74 -13.96 -3.72
C LEU A 94 1.51 -13.78 -2.41
N ARG A 95 1.69 -14.82 -1.61
CA ARG A 95 2.44 -14.76 -0.32
C ARG A 95 3.91 -14.40 -0.51
N ARG A 96 4.42 -14.53 -1.73
CA ARG A 96 5.79 -14.13 -2.10
C ARG A 96 5.96 -12.61 -2.12
N TYR A 97 4.88 -11.85 -2.12
CA TYR A 97 4.88 -10.40 -2.21
C TYR A 97 4.29 -9.79 -0.95
N ASN A 98 4.81 -8.65 -0.54
CA ASN A 98 4.24 -7.84 0.52
C ASN A 98 3.57 -6.57 0.00
N THR A 99 3.81 -6.24 -1.27
CA THR A 99 3.23 -5.08 -1.94
C THR A 99 2.82 -5.45 -3.36
N ILE A 100 1.60 -5.14 -3.74
CA ILE A 100 1.10 -5.31 -5.11
C ILE A 100 0.63 -3.94 -5.62
N ILE A 101 1.09 -3.57 -6.81
CA ILE A 101 0.74 -2.31 -7.48
C ILE A 101 -0.18 -2.61 -8.64
N LEU A 102 -1.32 -1.93 -8.67
CA LEU A 102 -2.24 -1.87 -9.80
C LEU A 102 -2.02 -0.53 -10.52
N PRO A 103 -1.29 -0.52 -11.64
CA PRO A 103 -1.17 0.68 -12.47
C PRO A 103 -2.53 1.17 -12.96
N SER A 104 -2.60 2.36 -13.52
CA SER A 104 -3.85 2.88 -14.08
C SER A 104 -4.41 1.96 -15.15
N GLY A 105 -5.72 1.78 -15.14
CA GLY A 105 -6.41 0.94 -16.12
C GLY A 105 -7.83 0.60 -15.69
N ASN A 106 -8.46 -0.25 -16.49
CA ASN A 106 -9.74 -0.86 -16.16
C ASN A 106 -9.60 -2.39 -16.29
N PRO A 107 -8.83 -3.03 -15.40
CA PRO A 107 -8.57 -4.45 -15.49
C PRO A 107 -9.85 -5.24 -15.25
N ASP A 108 -10.13 -6.18 -16.14
CA ASP A 108 -11.18 -7.17 -15.97
C ASP A 108 -10.62 -8.33 -15.11
N LEU A 109 -10.66 -8.14 -13.81
CA LEU A 109 -10.26 -9.17 -12.85
C LEU A 109 -11.46 -10.08 -12.59
N SER A 110 -11.26 -11.38 -12.75
CA SER A 110 -12.28 -12.36 -12.35
C SER A 110 -12.61 -12.22 -10.85
N ASP A 111 -13.81 -12.62 -10.45
CA ASP A 111 -14.20 -12.58 -9.04
C ASP A 111 -13.28 -13.44 -8.17
N TYR A 112 -12.77 -14.53 -8.72
CA TYR A 112 -11.75 -15.34 -8.06
C TYR A 112 -10.45 -14.55 -7.81
N ALA A 113 -9.96 -13.81 -8.79
CA ALA A 113 -8.77 -12.96 -8.64
C ALA A 113 -9.00 -11.83 -7.63
N LYS A 114 -10.18 -11.20 -7.65
CA LYS A 114 -10.56 -10.16 -6.67
C LYS A 114 -10.57 -10.73 -5.25
N ASN A 115 -11.22 -11.88 -5.04
CA ASN A 115 -11.28 -12.54 -3.74
C ASN A 115 -9.89 -12.94 -3.24
N THR A 116 -9.04 -13.46 -4.12
CA THR A 116 -7.66 -13.83 -3.78
C THR A 116 -6.85 -12.61 -3.35
N LEU A 117 -6.98 -11.46 -4.05
CA LEU A 117 -6.35 -10.21 -3.65
C LEU A 117 -6.89 -9.69 -2.33
N MET A 118 -8.22 -9.77 -2.11
CA MET A 118 -8.84 -9.37 -0.84
C MET A 118 -8.32 -10.18 0.34
N ASP A 119 -8.24 -11.48 0.20
CA ASP A 119 -7.76 -12.36 1.27
C ASP A 119 -6.27 -12.14 1.54
N TRP A 120 -5.50 -11.87 0.49
CA TRP A 120 -4.10 -11.49 0.63
C TRP A 120 -3.93 -10.15 1.38
N VAL A 121 -4.77 -9.14 1.10
CA VAL A 121 -4.77 -7.87 1.85
C VAL A 121 -5.17 -8.09 3.32
N LYS A 122 -6.20 -8.91 3.59
CA LYS A 122 -6.61 -9.26 4.97
C LYS A 122 -5.48 -9.96 5.75
N GLN A 123 -4.61 -10.69 5.07
CA GLN A 123 -3.43 -11.32 5.65
C GLN A 123 -2.25 -10.35 5.86
N GLY A 124 -2.42 -9.07 5.55
CA GLY A 124 -1.44 -8.01 5.80
C GLY A 124 -0.65 -7.56 4.58
N GLY A 125 -1.05 -7.96 3.38
CA GLY A 125 -0.51 -7.44 2.13
C GLY A 125 -0.89 -5.97 1.90
N THR A 126 -0.03 -5.23 1.23
CA THR A 126 -0.27 -3.82 0.85
C THR A 126 -0.65 -3.73 -0.62
N LEU A 127 -1.87 -3.28 -0.90
CA LEU A 127 -2.36 -3.07 -2.25
C LEU A 127 -2.37 -1.57 -2.58
N ILE A 128 -1.69 -1.19 -3.66
CA ILE A 128 -1.62 0.17 -4.16
C ILE A 128 -2.32 0.23 -5.50
N ALA A 129 -3.41 0.95 -5.62
CA ALA A 129 -4.12 1.14 -6.88
C ALA A 129 -4.05 2.59 -7.33
N ASN A 130 -3.67 2.79 -8.59
CA ASN A 130 -3.50 4.10 -9.18
C ASN A 130 -4.65 4.45 -10.10
N ASN A 131 -5.15 5.70 -9.98
CA ASN A 131 -6.11 6.31 -10.89
C ASN A 131 -7.34 5.40 -11.15
N ARG A 132 -7.58 4.99 -12.40
CA ARG A 132 -8.78 4.20 -12.77
C ARG A 132 -8.87 2.85 -12.09
N SER A 133 -7.74 2.23 -11.78
CA SER A 133 -7.70 0.93 -11.09
C SER A 133 -8.26 0.97 -9.67
N THR A 134 -8.40 2.16 -9.08
CA THR A 134 -9.07 2.34 -7.79
C THR A 134 -10.53 1.90 -7.85
N ARG A 135 -11.18 2.00 -9.02
CA ARG A 135 -12.57 1.55 -9.21
C ARG A 135 -12.72 0.04 -8.97
N THR A 136 -11.72 -0.75 -9.35
CA THR A 136 -11.73 -2.20 -9.13
C THR A 136 -11.77 -2.56 -7.65
N ILE A 137 -11.22 -1.69 -6.80
CA ILE A 137 -11.21 -1.86 -5.34
C ILE A 137 -12.53 -1.36 -4.71
N ILE A 138 -13.13 -0.31 -5.29
CA ILE A 138 -14.32 0.36 -4.74
C ILE A 138 -15.61 -0.32 -5.19
N SER A 139 -15.62 -0.94 -6.38
CA SER A 139 -16.84 -1.31 -7.12
C SER A 139 -17.54 -2.58 -6.68
N SER A 140 -17.07 -3.32 -5.71
CA SER A 140 -17.77 -4.49 -5.20
C SER A 140 -17.55 -4.59 -3.71
N ASP A 141 -18.50 -5.03 -2.96
CA ASP A 141 -18.54 -5.32 -1.51
C ASP A 141 -17.27 -5.08 -0.66
N GLY A 142 -16.56 -3.99 -1.02
CA GLY A 142 -15.63 -3.30 -0.16
C GLY A 142 -14.33 -4.00 0.18
N MET A 143 -13.34 -3.88 -0.67
CA MET A 143 -11.94 -3.97 -0.21
C MET A 143 -11.56 -2.85 0.77
N GLY A 144 -12.49 -2.09 1.29
CA GLY A 144 -12.24 -1.02 2.23
C GLY A 144 -13.47 -0.16 2.48
N SER A 145 -13.40 0.67 3.49
CA SER A 145 -14.43 1.67 3.81
C SER A 145 -14.50 2.85 2.83
N VAL A 146 -13.75 2.77 1.71
CA VAL A 146 -13.69 3.83 0.69
C VAL A 146 -14.90 3.74 -0.24
N LYS A 147 -15.65 4.83 -0.34
CA LYS A 147 -16.84 4.94 -1.20
C LYS A 147 -16.54 5.84 -2.39
N SER A 148 -17.21 5.58 -3.51
CA SER A 148 -17.16 6.47 -4.66
C SER A 148 -17.76 7.83 -4.30
N LEU A 149 -17.16 8.91 -4.81
CA LEU A 149 -17.66 10.27 -4.61
C LEU A 149 -19.12 10.41 -5.04
N ASN A 150 -19.50 9.81 -6.18
CA ASN A 150 -20.88 9.83 -6.69
C ASN A 150 -21.86 9.21 -5.68
N THR A 151 -21.54 8.08 -5.08
CA THR A 151 -22.38 7.42 -4.07
C THR A 151 -22.52 8.25 -2.79
N THR A 152 -21.53 9.08 -2.50
CA THR A 152 -21.56 9.97 -1.32
C THR A 152 -22.40 11.22 -1.62
N PHE A 153 -22.29 11.78 -2.83
CA PHE A 153 -23.09 12.93 -3.24
C PHE A 153 -24.58 12.62 -3.46
N ASP A 154 -24.91 11.42 -3.95
CA ASP A 154 -26.34 11.04 -4.11
C ASP A 154 -27.05 10.98 -2.75
N LYS A 155 -26.36 10.55 -1.69
CA LYS A 155 -26.91 10.60 -0.33
C LYS A 155 -27.04 12.02 0.20
N SER A 156 -26.13 12.94 -0.13
CA SER A 156 -26.22 14.33 0.30
C SER A 156 -27.29 15.11 -0.47
N LYS A 157 -27.49 14.82 -1.76
CA LYS A 157 -28.59 15.39 -2.56
C LYS A 157 -29.95 14.96 -2.02
N SER A 158 -30.11 13.71 -1.64
CA SER A 158 -31.34 13.23 -0.99
C SER A 158 -31.62 13.96 0.32
N CYS A 159 -30.58 14.27 1.08
CA CYS A 159 -30.73 15.03 2.34
C CYS A 159 -31.05 16.51 2.10
N LEU A 160 -30.47 17.13 1.06
CA LEU A 160 -30.75 18.53 0.70
C LEU A 160 -32.13 18.73 0.09
N LEU A 161 -32.65 17.76 -0.67
CA LEU A 161 -34.04 17.80 -1.18
C LEU A 161 -35.07 17.70 -0.06
N TYR A 162 -34.78 16.93 0.98
CA TYR A 162 -35.69 16.82 2.14
C TYR A 162 -35.74 18.10 2.98
N THR A 163 -34.69 18.90 3.01
CA THR A 163 -34.66 20.18 3.75
C THR A 163 -35.25 21.33 2.95
N SER A 164 -35.33 21.27 1.62
CA SER A 164 -35.98 22.29 0.81
C SER A 164 -37.49 22.17 0.79
N ASP A 165 -38.04 20.95 0.83
CA ASP A 165 -39.50 20.75 0.89
C ASP A 165 -40.09 21.12 2.28
N ALA A 166 -39.29 21.02 3.35
CA ALA A 166 -39.74 21.39 4.68
C ALA A 166 -39.79 22.93 4.90
N ALA A 167 -39.17 23.71 4.03
CA ALA A 167 -39.18 25.17 4.09
C ALA A 167 -40.37 25.84 3.35
N ASP A 168 -41.09 25.09 2.51
CA ASP A 168 -42.16 25.62 1.66
C ASP A 168 -43.59 25.36 2.24
N GLU A 169 -43.70 24.65 3.37
CA GLU A 169 -45.02 24.42 4.05
C GLU A 169 -45.27 25.37 5.20
N GLY A 170 -44.67 26.54 5.20
CA GLY A 170 -44.76 27.52 6.29
C GLY A 170 -45.12 28.94 5.82
N VAL A 171 -46.25 29.14 5.07
CA VAL A 171 -46.92 30.43 4.95
C VAL A 171 -48.44 30.20 4.84
#